data_2716af7c654a4bcdce2a27cc7ec1ba56
#
_entry.id   2716af7c654a4bcdce2a27cc7ec1ba56
#
_cell.length_a   1.000
_cell.length_b   1.000
_cell.length_c   1.000
_cell.angle_alpha   90.00
_cell.angle_beta   90.00
_cell.angle_gamma   90.00
#
_symmetry.space_group_name_H-M   'P 1'
#
loop_
_entity.id
_entity.type
_entity.pdbx_description
1 polymer ?
#
loop_
_entity_poly.entity_id
_entity_poly.type
_entity_poly.pdbx_seq_one_letter_code
_entity_poly.pdbx_strand_id
1 'polypeptide(L)'
;MKKFLNLTILAVMVAACSSEEPMPVTDNSTQQQGSVRVSVEEAIKIANQAAEAFDAKSARGVSRRASSAAMVDVLGAKNGRSGGIDTLLYMVNYDNKQGYAIVSASRACETLLGIVDEGEFNALEAAENPSYSYYLANAQNYVASTLGGGISIGGEPITPGFIEETRFVHEDYPVKVNVKWGQSYPEGYFCPNKIAGCVQTAMAQIMSYLKLPTSISLTYPDHDADVQALDWDAITLHKQSTNGFIINEESNHLASCEASLESHMALARLCSELGYRNSATYFTYTTEANDFMAHRTFKQLVTEKEVSSLVTLGTDYSTLFEALKNGIGYMRGVDTGGAGGHAWVADGGRRVGKIVTVSGPGTIDAEGKEHPYERDYTTYYYHFNWGWNGSDNGYFVMGVFDTSKGEENPGRISHNAPSRRANYDYSNEVQYFIVK
;
A
#
# COMPACT_ATOMS: atom_id res chain seq x y z
N MET A 1 15.11 33.09 2.52
CA MET A 1 15.81 32.21 3.48
C MET A 1 15.25 30.83 3.24
N LYS A 2 16.05 29.97 2.63
CA LYS A 2 15.66 28.62 2.21
C LYS A 2 15.62 27.72 3.44
N LYS A 3 14.44 27.28 3.87
CA LYS A 3 14.32 26.11 4.76
C LYS A 3 14.11 24.90 3.86
N PHE A 4 15.16 24.18 3.57
CA PHE A 4 15.08 22.81 3.08
C PHE A 4 14.53 21.96 4.22
N LEU A 5 13.32 21.46 4.07
CA LEU A 5 12.79 20.44 4.95
C LEU A 5 13.35 19.12 4.44
N ASN A 6 14.42 18.66 5.08
CA ASN A 6 14.93 17.32 4.88
C ASN A 6 13.92 16.34 5.49
N LEU A 7 13.13 15.69 4.64
CA LEU A 7 12.45 14.46 5.00
C LEU A 7 13.55 13.39 5.17
N THR A 8 14.06 13.27 6.39
CA THR A 8 15.04 12.25 6.71
C THR A 8 14.28 10.93 6.92
N ILE A 9 13.83 10.31 5.82
CA ILE A 9 13.57 8.87 5.83
C ILE A 9 14.95 8.23 5.98
N LEU A 10 15.32 7.92 7.20
CA LEU A 10 16.57 7.23 7.48
C LEU A 10 16.36 5.76 7.17
N ALA A 11 16.38 5.41 5.87
CA ALA A 11 16.59 4.05 5.44
C ALA A 11 18.03 3.68 5.76
N VAL A 12 18.26 3.06 6.89
CA VAL A 12 19.57 2.45 7.16
C VAL A 12 19.58 1.09 6.48
N MET A 13 20.12 1.07 5.26
CA MET A 13 20.50 -0.19 4.63
C MET A 13 21.67 -0.78 5.37
N VAL A 14 21.48 -1.93 5.98
CA VAL A 14 22.60 -2.81 6.36
C VAL A 14 22.70 -3.85 5.25
N ALA A 15 23.49 -3.55 4.24
CA ALA A 15 23.99 -4.57 3.33
C ALA A 15 24.97 -5.43 4.13
N ALA A 16 24.52 -6.59 4.60
CA ALA A 16 25.39 -7.59 5.18
C ALA A 16 26.13 -8.35 4.06
N CYS A 17 27.17 -7.73 3.51
CA CYS A 17 28.26 -8.47 2.89
C CYS A 17 29.30 -8.74 3.99
N SER A 18 29.18 -9.84 4.68
CA SER A 18 30.28 -10.37 5.50
C SER A 18 30.73 -11.71 4.95
N SER A 19 31.90 -11.69 4.32
CA SER A 19 32.72 -12.86 4.19
C SER A 19 33.39 -13.10 5.56
N GLU A 20 32.77 -13.89 6.42
CA GLU A 20 33.43 -14.49 7.59
C GLU A 20 33.10 -15.97 7.62
N GLU A 21 34.17 -16.74 7.98
CA GLU A 21 34.17 -18.21 8.02
C GLU A 21 33.10 -18.77 8.96
N PRO A 22 32.54 -19.97 8.67
CA PRO A 22 31.50 -20.56 9.49
C PRO A 22 32.01 -20.94 10.86
N MET A 23 31.55 -20.24 11.88
CA MET A 23 31.68 -20.70 13.27
C MET A 23 30.85 -21.98 13.43
N PRO A 24 31.30 -22.93 14.27
CA PRO A 24 30.63 -24.21 14.46
C PRO A 24 29.23 -23.97 15.04
N VAL A 25 28.22 -24.45 14.33
CA VAL A 25 26.84 -24.50 14.79
C VAL A 25 26.80 -25.42 16.02
N THR A 26 26.76 -24.85 17.20
CA THR A 26 26.25 -25.56 18.37
C THR A 26 24.76 -25.72 18.18
N ASP A 27 24.36 -26.96 17.96
CA ASP A 27 22.97 -27.41 17.90
C ASP A 27 22.32 -27.17 19.28
N ASN A 28 21.82 -25.96 19.48
CA ASN A 28 20.93 -25.62 20.56
C ASN A 28 19.49 -25.60 19.96
N SER A 29 18.90 -26.80 19.90
CA SER A 29 17.46 -26.97 19.87
C SER A 29 16.83 -26.45 21.19
N THR A 30 17.03 -25.18 21.48
CA THR A 30 16.25 -24.45 22.46
C THR A 30 14.92 -24.21 21.78
N GLN A 31 13.89 -24.94 22.22
CA GLN A 31 12.49 -24.65 21.91
C GLN A 31 12.30 -23.12 21.98
N GLN A 32 12.07 -22.49 20.84
CA GLN A 32 11.79 -21.05 20.79
C GLN A 32 10.46 -20.83 21.53
N GLN A 33 10.58 -20.44 22.79
CA GLN A 33 9.46 -19.91 23.55
C GLN A 33 8.86 -18.74 22.78
N GLY A 34 7.56 -18.78 22.52
CA GLY A 34 6.84 -17.86 21.67
C GLY A 34 7.13 -16.41 21.97
N SER A 35 7.93 -15.82 21.10
CA SER A 35 8.26 -14.39 21.14
C SER A 35 7.14 -13.57 20.51
N VAL A 36 6.91 -12.38 21.04
CA VAL A 36 6.08 -11.36 20.35
C VAL A 36 6.68 -11.01 18.99
N ARG A 37 7.98 -11.21 18.84
CA ARG A 37 8.69 -10.90 17.60
C ARG A 37 8.58 -12.04 16.59
N VAL A 38 8.41 -11.65 15.34
CA VAL A 38 8.52 -12.52 14.16
C VAL A 38 9.97 -12.58 13.74
N SER A 39 10.51 -13.78 13.52
CA SER A 39 11.84 -13.98 12.95
C SER A 39 11.82 -13.86 11.42
N VAL A 40 12.99 -13.82 10.78
CA VAL A 40 13.12 -13.81 9.31
C VAL A 40 12.53 -15.09 8.70
N GLU A 41 12.80 -16.25 9.29
CA GLU A 41 12.30 -17.55 8.81
C GLU A 41 10.77 -17.60 8.89
N GLU A 42 10.22 -17.06 9.97
CA GLU A 42 8.76 -16.96 10.13
C GLU A 42 8.16 -15.95 9.15
N ALA A 43 8.81 -14.83 8.88
CA ALA A 43 8.38 -13.87 7.88
C ALA A 43 8.30 -14.51 6.48
N ILE A 44 9.29 -15.33 6.11
CA ILE A 44 9.26 -16.10 4.85
C ILE A 44 8.10 -17.11 4.85
N LYS A 45 7.84 -17.81 5.97
CA LYS A 45 6.70 -18.73 6.09
C LYS A 45 5.37 -17.99 5.90
N ILE A 46 5.20 -16.84 6.57
CA ILE A 46 3.99 -16.00 6.46
C ILE A 46 3.82 -15.51 5.01
N ALA A 47 4.89 -15.05 4.36
CA ALA A 47 4.85 -14.62 2.96
C ALA A 47 4.41 -15.74 2.02
N ASN A 48 4.92 -16.96 2.20
CA ASN A 48 4.52 -18.11 1.37
C ASN A 48 3.07 -18.51 1.58
N GLN A 49 2.58 -18.52 2.82
CA GLN A 49 1.17 -18.76 3.12
C GLN A 49 0.25 -17.69 2.54
N ALA A 50 0.70 -16.43 2.56
CA ALA A 50 -0.01 -15.34 1.91
C ALA A 50 -0.09 -15.56 0.39
N ALA A 51 1.02 -15.92 -0.25
CA ALA A 51 1.05 -16.21 -1.68
C ALA A 51 0.09 -17.37 -2.03
N GLU A 52 0.10 -18.46 -1.28
CA GLU A 52 -0.85 -19.58 -1.51
C GLU A 52 -2.30 -19.10 -1.44
N ALA A 53 -2.68 -18.36 -0.40
CA ALA A 53 -4.04 -17.89 -0.22
C ALA A 53 -4.46 -16.90 -1.32
N PHE A 54 -3.60 -15.94 -1.65
CA PHE A 54 -3.92 -14.88 -2.61
C PHE A 54 -3.86 -15.37 -4.07
N ASP A 55 -2.88 -16.19 -4.41
CA ASP A 55 -2.72 -16.67 -5.80
C ASP A 55 -3.73 -17.75 -6.16
N ALA A 56 -4.29 -18.49 -5.19
CA ALA A 56 -5.40 -19.43 -5.41
C ALA A 56 -6.66 -18.77 -6.04
N LYS A 57 -6.81 -17.45 -5.90
CA LYS A 57 -7.90 -16.64 -6.49
C LYS A 57 -7.45 -15.82 -7.70
N SER A 58 -6.17 -15.89 -8.06
CA SER A 58 -5.62 -15.13 -9.17
C SER A 58 -5.58 -15.98 -10.45
N ALA A 59 -5.48 -15.31 -11.61
CA ALA A 59 -5.26 -15.97 -12.91
C ALA A 59 -3.82 -16.49 -13.11
N ARG A 60 -2.95 -16.43 -12.09
CA ARG A 60 -1.52 -16.78 -12.22
C ARG A 60 -1.26 -18.27 -12.49
N GLY A 61 -2.18 -19.15 -12.11
CA GLY A 61 -2.08 -20.61 -12.31
C GLY A 61 -1.06 -21.31 -11.38
N VAL A 62 -0.06 -20.60 -10.85
CA VAL A 62 0.94 -21.10 -9.89
C VAL A 62 1.18 -20.03 -8.83
N SER A 63 1.19 -20.43 -7.55
CA SER A 63 1.47 -19.52 -6.44
C SER A 63 2.93 -19.03 -6.47
N ARG A 64 3.10 -17.76 -6.17
CA ARG A 64 4.42 -17.14 -5.91
C ARG A 64 5.10 -17.85 -4.74
N ARG A 65 6.41 -17.82 -4.73
CA ARG A 65 7.20 -18.41 -3.65
C ARG A 65 8.40 -17.55 -3.30
N ALA A 66 8.65 -17.39 -2.01
CA ALA A 66 9.91 -16.94 -1.47
C ALA A 66 10.70 -18.17 -1.02
N SER A 67 11.87 -18.38 -1.62
CA SER A 67 12.77 -19.47 -1.22
C SER A 67 13.45 -19.15 0.13
N SER A 68 14.10 -20.15 0.73
CA SER A 68 14.90 -19.92 1.95
C SER A 68 16.10 -18.97 1.73
N ALA A 69 16.45 -18.73 0.47
CA ALA A 69 17.46 -17.75 0.05
C ALA A 69 16.83 -16.43 -0.43
N ALA A 70 15.52 -16.22 -0.18
CA ALA A 70 14.83 -14.99 -0.59
C ALA A 70 15.52 -13.77 0.03
N MET A 71 15.66 -12.72 -0.77
CA MET A 71 16.12 -11.44 -0.24
C MET A 71 15.03 -10.89 0.68
N VAL A 72 15.39 -10.65 1.94
CA VAL A 72 14.53 -10.04 2.94
C VAL A 72 15.13 -8.71 3.34
N ASP A 73 14.50 -7.63 2.90
CA ASP A 73 14.87 -6.29 3.34
C ASP A 73 14.17 -5.98 4.66
N VAL A 74 14.88 -5.25 5.54
CA VAL A 74 14.41 -4.93 6.88
C VAL A 74 14.25 -3.42 7.01
N LEU A 75 13.04 -3.00 7.34
CA LEU A 75 12.77 -1.62 7.72
C LEU A 75 12.62 -1.51 9.24
N GLY A 76 13.28 -0.52 9.84
CA GLY A 76 13.30 -0.37 11.28
C GLY A 76 13.56 1.06 11.74
N ALA A 77 13.39 1.28 13.04
CA ALA A 77 13.65 2.56 13.71
C ALA A 77 14.86 2.44 14.64
N LYS A 78 15.62 3.53 14.80
CA LYS A 78 16.70 3.60 15.78
C LYS A 78 16.15 3.47 17.19
N ASN A 79 16.63 2.49 17.94
CA ASN A 79 16.33 2.36 19.36
C ASN A 79 17.17 3.38 20.15
N GLY A 80 16.51 4.39 20.74
CA GLY A 80 17.16 5.48 21.46
C GLY A 80 17.94 5.06 22.73
N ARG A 81 17.77 3.82 23.20
CA ARG A 81 18.44 3.31 24.41
C ARG A 81 19.69 2.48 24.14
N SER A 82 19.74 1.73 23.07
CA SER A 82 20.84 0.80 22.74
C SER A 82 21.63 1.21 21.51
N GLY A 83 21.19 2.22 20.75
CA GLY A 83 21.79 2.59 19.47
C GLY A 83 21.56 1.55 18.35
N GLY A 84 20.86 0.44 18.65
CA GLY A 84 20.49 -0.58 17.68
C GLY A 84 19.28 -0.16 16.84
N ILE A 85 19.01 -0.93 15.79
CA ILE A 85 17.81 -0.77 14.95
C ILE A 85 16.82 -1.84 15.39
N ASP A 86 15.61 -1.42 15.80
CA ASP A 86 14.50 -2.34 16.01
C ASP A 86 13.86 -2.64 14.66
N THR A 87 13.87 -3.89 14.24
CA THR A 87 13.13 -4.35 13.06
C THR A 87 11.64 -4.15 13.26
N LEU A 88 11.00 -3.47 12.32
CA LEU A 88 9.55 -3.23 12.32
C LEU A 88 8.84 -3.98 11.21
N LEU A 89 9.41 -4.00 10.01
CA LEU A 89 8.85 -4.67 8.84
C LEU A 89 9.89 -5.55 8.17
N TYR A 90 9.44 -6.67 7.63
CA TYR A 90 10.16 -7.52 6.70
C TYR A 90 9.52 -7.37 5.31
N MET A 91 10.34 -7.04 4.32
CA MET A 91 9.96 -7.00 2.92
C MET A 91 10.48 -8.28 2.27
N VAL A 92 9.61 -9.27 2.16
CA VAL A 92 9.98 -10.63 1.70
C VAL A 92 9.74 -10.74 0.21
N ASN A 93 10.81 -10.69 -0.59
CA ASN A 93 10.73 -10.77 -2.04
C ASN A 93 10.39 -12.19 -2.51
N TYR A 94 9.46 -12.30 -3.46
CA TYR A 94 9.18 -13.55 -4.14
C TYR A 94 10.17 -13.79 -5.28
N ASP A 95 10.46 -15.06 -5.54
CA ASP A 95 11.37 -15.45 -6.60
C ASP A 95 10.91 -14.89 -7.96
N ASN A 96 11.87 -14.61 -8.84
CA ASN A 96 11.64 -14.11 -10.20
C ASN A 96 10.88 -12.75 -10.26
N LYS A 97 11.08 -11.88 -9.30
CA LYS A 97 10.45 -10.53 -9.25
C LYS A 97 8.91 -10.58 -9.33
N GLN A 98 8.33 -11.57 -8.70
CA GLN A 98 6.87 -11.76 -8.69
C GLN A 98 6.16 -10.98 -7.58
N GLY A 99 6.71 -9.85 -7.18
CA GLY A 99 6.25 -9.04 -6.07
C GLY A 99 6.92 -9.41 -4.75
N TYR A 100 6.36 -8.92 -3.66
CA TYR A 100 6.87 -9.16 -2.32
C TYR A 100 5.76 -9.05 -1.27
N ALA A 101 5.98 -9.64 -0.09
CA ALA A 101 5.11 -9.49 1.06
C ALA A 101 5.68 -8.49 2.05
N ILE A 102 4.80 -7.72 2.70
CA ILE A 102 5.10 -6.83 3.82
C ILE A 102 4.65 -7.54 5.08
N VAL A 103 5.60 -7.99 5.88
CA VAL A 103 5.35 -8.76 7.10
C VAL A 103 5.74 -7.93 8.32
N SER A 104 4.84 -7.84 9.30
CA SER A 104 5.11 -7.20 10.59
C SER A 104 6.15 -7.99 11.39
N ALA A 105 7.09 -7.30 12.02
CA ALA A 105 8.00 -7.90 12.97
C ALA A 105 7.34 -8.17 14.35
N SER A 106 6.03 -7.92 14.47
CA SER A 106 5.25 -8.13 15.70
C SER A 106 4.06 -9.05 15.45
N ARG A 107 3.91 -10.07 16.30
CA ARG A 107 2.69 -10.91 16.35
C ARG A 107 1.53 -10.26 17.08
N ALA A 108 1.80 -9.11 17.72
CA ALA A 108 0.80 -8.38 18.48
C ALA A 108 -0.12 -7.52 17.58
N CYS A 109 0.02 -7.62 16.28
CA CYS A 109 -0.85 -7.01 15.26
C CYS A 109 -1.03 -7.96 14.07
N GLU A 110 -1.72 -7.52 13.02
CA GLU A 110 -1.76 -8.30 11.79
C GLU A 110 -0.34 -8.52 11.28
N THR A 111 0.00 -9.78 11.05
CA THR A 111 1.36 -10.18 10.63
C THR A 111 1.60 -9.94 9.15
N LEU A 112 0.59 -10.11 8.28
CA LEU A 112 0.66 -9.75 6.87
C LEU A 112 0.04 -8.37 6.67
N LEU A 113 0.86 -7.36 6.41
CA LEU A 113 0.39 -6.00 6.18
C LEU A 113 0.09 -5.70 4.73
N GLY A 114 0.76 -6.39 3.81
CA GLY A 114 0.49 -6.23 2.38
C GLY A 114 1.16 -7.30 1.54
N ILE A 115 0.68 -7.41 0.30
CA ILE A 115 1.27 -8.27 -0.73
C ILE A 115 1.25 -7.51 -2.05
N VAL A 116 2.44 -7.21 -2.56
CA VAL A 116 2.66 -6.47 -3.80
C VAL A 116 2.63 -7.42 -4.98
N ASP A 117 2.05 -6.97 -6.10
CA ASP A 117 1.73 -7.85 -7.22
C ASP A 117 2.93 -8.21 -8.09
N GLU A 118 3.86 -7.29 -8.29
CA GLU A 118 4.96 -7.43 -9.25
C GLU A 118 6.23 -6.73 -8.74
N GLY A 119 7.37 -7.07 -9.31
CA GLY A 119 8.64 -6.44 -8.98
C GLY A 119 9.33 -7.07 -7.76
N GLU A 120 10.27 -6.33 -7.22
CA GLU A 120 10.98 -6.62 -5.97
C GLU A 120 11.05 -5.34 -5.15
N PHE A 121 11.13 -5.44 -3.85
CA PHE A 121 11.23 -4.27 -3.00
C PHE A 121 12.55 -3.53 -3.27
N ASN A 122 12.45 -2.23 -3.48
CA ASN A 122 13.58 -1.31 -3.59
C ASN A 122 13.29 -0.08 -2.71
N ALA A 123 14.08 0.09 -1.66
CA ALA A 123 13.87 1.16 -0.68
C ALA A 123 13.99 2.57 -1.29
N LEU A 124 14.82 2.76 -2.32
CA LEU A 124 14.97 4.07 -2.99
C LEU A 124 13.75 4.37 -3.83
N GLU A 125 13.27 3.42 -4.62
CA GLU A 125 12.07 3.57 -5.45
C GLU A 125 10.81 3.76 -4.58
N ALA A 126 10.69 3.00 -3.49
CA ALA A 126 9.62 3.13 -2.52
C ALA A 126 9.61 4.53 -1.87
N ALA A 127 10.76 5.13 -1.62
CA ALA A 127 10.88 6.49 -1.08
C ALA A 127 10.49 7.56 -2.11
N GLU A 128 10.62 7.27 -3.40
CA GLU A 128 10.21 8.17 -4.49
C GLU A 128 8.71 8.11 -4.76
N ASN A 129 8.01 7.05 -4.35
CA ASN A 129 6.56 6.89 -4.46
C ASN A 129 5.87 7.48 -3.21
N PRO A 130 5.34 8.72 -3.25
CA PRO A 130 4.88 9.39 -2.03
C PRO A 130 3.72 8.69 -1.35
N SER A 131 2.77 8.13 -2.12
CA SER A 131 1.60 7.43 -1.58
C SER A 131 2.01 6.13 -0.89
N TYR A 132 2.89 5.36 -1.50
CA TYR A 132 3.41 4.12 -0.92
C TYR A 132 4.35 4.38 0.27
N SER A 133 5.21 5.39 0.17
CA SER A 133 6.06 5.84 1.29
C SER A 133 5.23 6.24 2.51
N TYR A 134 4.10 6.93 2.29
CA TYR A 134 3.12 7.26 3.33
C TYR A 134 2.55 5.99 3.98
N TYR A 135 2.16 4.99 3.18
CA TYR A 135 1.70 3.70 3.71
C TYR A 135 2.77 3.02 4.57
N LEU A 136 4.01 2.92 4.08
CA LEU A 136 5.11 2.29 4.80
C LEU A 136 5.43 2.99 6.11
N ALA A 137 5.41 4.31 6.14
CA ALA A 137 5.62 5.08 7.38
C ALA A 137 4.54 4.78 8.43
N ASN A 138 3.28 4.71 8.01
CA ASN A 138 2.17 4.33 8.88
C ASN A 138 2.29 2.88 9.37
N ALA A 139 2.67 1.94 8.48
CA ALA A 139 2.90 0.54 8.83
C ALA A 139 4.01 0.38 9.88
N GLN A 140 5.11 1.12 9.74
CA GLN A 140 6.19 1.12 10.74
C GLN A 140 5.69 1.66 12.10
N ASN A 141 4.96 2.77 12.13
CA ASN A 141 4.39 3.33 13.33
C ASN A 141 3.39 2.38 14.00
N TYR A 142 2.54 1.76 13.21
CA TYR A 142 1.58 0.75 13.64
C TYR A 142 2.28 -0.41 14.35
N VAL A 143 3.31 -1.01 13.74
CA VAL A 143 4.07 -2.10 14.34
C VAL A 143 4.85 -1.65 15.58
N ALA A 144 5.51 -0.50 15.53
CA ALA A 144 6.25 0.06 16.66
C ALA A 144 5.35 0.22 17.90
N SER A 145 4.10 0.64 17.71
CA SER A 145 3.13 0.79 18.80
C SER A 145 2.79 -0.53 19.50
N THR A 146 3.03 -1.67 18.87
CA THR A 146 2.70 -3.02 19.37
C THR A 146 3.86 -3.76 20.02
N LEU A 147 5.11 -3.34 19.77
CA LEU A 147 6.29 -4.08 20.23
C LEU A 147 6.57 -3.98 21.75
N GLY A 148 5.94 -3.04 22.44
CA GLY A 148 6.11 -2.84 23.89
C GLY A 148 5.18 -3.68 24.76
N GLY A 149 4.28 -4.46 24.17
CA GLY A 149 3.24 -5.20 24.88
C GLY A 149 3.44 -6.71 24.87
N GLY A 150 2.73 -7.40 25.77
CA GLY A 150 2.63 -8.86 25.75
C GLY A 150 1.58 -9.36 24.76
N ILE A 151 1.62 -10.62 24.37
CA ILE A 151 0.54 -11.25 23.61
C ILE A 151 -0.57 -11.60 24.56
N SER A 152 -1.82 -11.19 24.27
CA SER A 152 -3.00 -11.69 24.98
C SER A 152 -4.03 -12.22 24.00
N ILE A 153 -4.72 -13.29 24.36
CA ILE A 153 -5.84 -13.84 23.60
C ILE A 153 -7.06 -13.88 24.50
N GLY A 154 -8.13 -13.21 24.07
CA GLY A 154 -9.34 -13.12 24.88
C GLY A 154 -9.20 -12.35 26.19
N GLY A 155 -8.22 -11.42 26.27
CA GLY A 155 -7.96 -10.59 27.45
C GLY A 155 -6.96 -11.19 28.44
N GLU A 156 -6.60 -12.47 28.31
CA GLU A 156 -5.61 -13.10 29.20
C GLU A 156 -4.21 -13.10 28.56
N PRO A 157 -3.18 -12.69 29.31
CA PRO A 157 -1.80 -12.79 28.84
C PRO A 157 -1.44 -14.26 28.63
N ILE A 158 -0.85 -14.56 27.47
CA ILE A 158 -0.33 -15.92 27.22
C ILE A 158 1.18 -15.86 27.06
N THR A 159 1.80 -16.94 27.53
CA THR A 159 3.17 -17.29 27.15
C THR A 159 3.04 -18.30 26.02
N PRO A 160 3.10 -17.87 24.76
CA PRO A 160 2.92 -18.79 23.65
C PRO A 160 4.12 -19.73 23.55
N GLY A 161 3.86 -21.03 23.38
CA GLY A 161 4.87 -21.98 22.97
C GLY A 161 5.12 -21.87 21.47
N PHE A 162 4.13 -22.25 20.69
CA PHE A 162 4.16 -22.23 19.23
C PHE A 162 2.89 -21.57 18.69
N ILE A 163 3.05 -20.70 17.69
CA ILE A 163 1.94 -20.06 17.00
C ILE A 163 2.03 -20.42 15.52
N GLU A 164 0.97 -21.02 15.00
CA GLU A 164 0.83 -21.29 13.59
C GLU A 164 -0.34 -20.48 13.02
N GLU A 165 -0.15 -19.92 11.83
CA GLU A 165 -1.16 -19.15 11.13
C GLU A 165 -1.49 -19.83 9.80
N THR A 166 -2.76 -19.93 9.49
CA THR A 166 -3.24 -20.37 8.18
C THR A 166 -4.18 -19.30 7.62
N ARG A 167 -4.06 -19.00 6.32
CA ARG A 167 -4.87 -17.98 5.64
C ARG A 167 -5.66 -18.55 4.49
N PHE A 168 -6.85 -18.00 4.25
CA PHE A 168 -7.70 -18.34 3.11
C PHE A 168 -8.58 -17.15 2.71
N VAL A 169 -8.80 -16.97 1.43
CA VAL A 169 -9.62 -15.88 0.90
C VAL A 169 -11.08 -16.32 0.85
N HIS A 170 -11.93 -15.64 1.61
CA HIS A 170 -13.38 -15.84 1.64
C HIS A 170 -14.06 -15.14 0.46
N GLU A 171 -13.72 -13.88 0.23
CA GLU A 171 -14.28 -13.04 -0.83
C GLU A 171 -13.17 -12.35 -1.59
N ASP A 172 -13.37 -12.22 -2.89
CA ASP A 172 -12.44 -11.60 -3.82
C ASP A 172 -13.21 -10.65 -4.75
N TYR A 173 -12.93 -9.36 -4.64
CA TYR A 173 -13.40 -8.35 -5.57
C TYR A 173 -12.26 -8.02 -6.52
N PRO A 174 -12.40 -8.36 -7.81
CA PRO A 174 -11.30 -8.26 -8.76
C PRO A 174 -10.82 -6.82 -8.93
N VAL A 175 -9.54 -6.68 -9.24
CA VAL A 175 -8.92 -5.42 -9.63
C VAL A 175 -9.61 -4.87 -10.87
N LYS A 176 -10.00 -3.59 -10.83
CA LYS A 176 -10.81 -2.93 -11.87
C LYS A 176 -9.98 -2.07 -12.81
N VAL A 177 -8.93 -1.41 -12.29
CA VAL A 177 -8.10 -0.51 -13.08
C VAL A 177 -7.00 -1.29 -13.78
N ASN A 178 -7.03 -1.28 -15.11
CA ASN A 178 -6.05 -2.01 -15.93
C ASN A 178 -4.82 -1.19 -16.32
N VAL A 179 -4.83 0.12 -16.02
CA VAL A 179 -3.73 1.03 -16.34
C VAL A 179 -2.84 1.23 -15.13
N LYS A 180 -1.55 1.38 -15.38
CA LYS A 180 -0.50 1.61 -14.39
C LYS A 180 0.13 2.99 -14.61
N TRP A 181 -0.73 4.01 -14.69
CA TRP A 181 -0.28 5.37 -14.97
C TRP A 181 0.49 5.97 -13.79
N GLY A 182 1.37 6.90 -14.12
CA GLY A 182 2.13 7.71 -13.17
C GLY A 182 1.78 9.17 -13.28
N GLN A 183 2.75 10.03 -12.96
CA GLN A 183 2.55 11.47 -12.94
C GLN A 183 3.37 12.22 -14.00
N SER A 184 4.26 11.50 -14.71
CA SER A 184 5.16 12.09 -15.71
C SER A 184 4.52 12.13 -17.09
N TYR A 185 5.27 11.76 -18.12
CA TYR A 185 4.76 11.64 -19.48
C TYR A 185 3.95 10.34 -19.66
N PRO A 186 2.79 10.36 -20.33
CA PRO A 186 2.18 11.52 -20.99
C PRO A 186 1.36 12.42 -20.04
N GLU A 187 0.96 11.94 -18.89
CA GLU A 187 0.01 12.57 -17.97
C GLU A 187 0.40 14.02 -17.64
N GLY A 188 1.69 14.24 -17.40
CA GLY A 188 2.23 15.56 -17.04
C GLY A 188 2.56 16.48 -18.21
N TYR A 189 2.40 16.06 -19.46
CA TYR A 189 2.95 16.78 -20.63
C TYR A 189 2.50 18.23 -20.72
N PHE A 190 1.23 18.53 -20.52
CA PHE A 190 0.68 19.88 -20.53
C PHE A 190 0.71 20.57 -19.16
N CYS A 191 1.15 19.90 -18.11
CA CYS A 191 1.30 20.52 -16.81
C CYS A 191 2.55 21.45 -16.79
N PRO A 192 2.50 22.60 -16.08
CA PRO A 192 3.58 23.60 -16.07
C PRO A 192 4.95 23.03 -15.68
N ASN A 193 4.99 22.13 -14.71
CA ASN A 193 6.20 21.48 -14.20
C ASN A 193 6.43 20.06 -14.78
N LYS A 194 5.61 19.63 -15.76
CA LYS A 194 5.62 18.28 -16.35
C LYS A 194 5.24 17.14 -15.39
N ILE A 195 4.51 17.46 -14.32
CA ILE A 195 4.04 16.51 -13.32
C ILE A 195 2.53 16.70 -13.14
N ALA A 196 1.74 15.69 -13.49
CA ALA A 196 0.29 15.74 -13.33
C ALA A 196 -0.12 15.87 -11.86
N GLY A 197 0.53 15.13 -10.97
CA GLY A 197 0.20 15.04 -9.55
C GLY A 197 -0.72 13.86 -9.23
N CYS A 198 -0.64 13.38 -7.99
CA CYS A 198 -1.33 12.17 -7.54
C CYS A 198 -2.87 12.25 -7.65
N VAL A 199 -3.45 13.42 -7.36
CA VAL A 199 -4.89 13.65 -7.44
C VAL A 199 -5.40 13.45 -8.86
N GLN A 200 -4.78 14.08 -9.85
CA GLN A 200 -5.15 14.00 -11.26
C GLN A 200 -4.95 12.58 -11.82
N THR A 201 -3.84 11.95 -11.44
CA THR A 201 -3.54 10.57 -11.83
C THR A 201 -4.59 9.60 -11.29
N ALA A 202 -4.92 9.67 -10.00
CA ALA A 202 -5.95 8.83 -9.40
C ALA A 202 -7.34 9.05 -10.04
N MET A 203 -7.70 10.30 -10.31
CA MET A 203 -8.95 10.63 -11.01
C MET A 203 -8.97 10.04 -12.43
N ALA A 204 -7.91 10.22 -13.21
CA ALA A 204 -7.82 9.71 -14.57
C ALA A 204 -7.88 8.17 -14.60
N GLN A 205 -7.23 7.49 -13.66
CA GLN A 205 -7.30 6.02 -13.52
C GLN A 205 -8.72 5.54 -13.22
N ILE A 206 -9.48 6.21 -12.35
CA ILE A 206 -10.88 5.88 -12.10
C ILE A 206 -11.72 6.13 -13.35
N MET A 207 -11.51 7.26 -14.03
CA MET A 207 -12.21 7.60 -15.28
C MET A 207 -11.93 6.58 -16.38
N SER A 208 -10.72 6.03 -16.46
CA SER A 208 -10.36 4.98 -17.43
C SER A 208 -11.16 3.69 -17.24
N TYR A 209 -11.42 3.30 -16.01
CA TYR A 209 -12.28 2.15 -15.70
C TYR A 209 -13.76 2.43 -16.06
N LEU A 210 -14.25 3.61 -15.74
CA LEU A 210 -15.62 4.02 -16.01
C LEU A 210 -15.87 4.31 -17.49
N LYS A 211 -14.80 4.59 -18.25
CA LYS A 211 -14.85 5.14 -19.62
C LYS A 211 -15.67 6.42 -19.73
N LEU A 212 -15.55 7.27 -18.70
CA LEU A 212 -16.27 8.54 -18.56
C LEU A 212 -15.33 9.65 -18.06
N PRO A 213 -15.61 10.92 -18.46
CA PRO A 213 -16.57 11.33 -19.49
C PRO A 213 -16.08 10.94 -20.89
N THR A 214 -16.94 11.02 -21.90
CA THR A 214 -16.56 10.76 -23.31
C THR A 214 -15.90 11.98 -23.98
N SER A 215 -16.03 13.15 -23.37
CA SER A 215 -15.33 14.36 -23.76
C SER A 215 -15.20 15.30 -22.57
N ILE A 216 -14.25 16.21 -22.63
CA ILE A 216 -14.03 17.23 -21.61
C ILE A 216 -13.82 18.60 -22.27
N SER A 217 -14.53 19.63 -21.76
CA SER A 217 -14.24 21.01 -22.15
C SER A 217 -12.93 21.45 -21.53
N LEU A 218 -12.05 22.00 -22.35
CA LEU A 218 -10.75 22.49 -21.96
C LEU A 218 -10.87 23.98 -21.62
N THR A 219 -10.64 24.31 -20.37
CA THR A 219 -10.71 25.68 -19.85
C THR A 219 -9.32 26.20 -19.45
N TYR A 220 -8.34 25.31 -19.42
CA TYR A 220 -6.94 25.69 -19.18
C TYR A 220 -6.39 26.51 -20.36
N PRO A 221 -5.80 27.71 -20.13
CA PRO A 221 -5.53 28.68 -21.19
C PRO A 221 -4.56 28.24 -22.28
N ASP A 222 -3.71 27.24 -21.99
CA ASP A 222 -2.65 26.81 -22.91
C ASP A 222 -3.09 25.70 -23.88
N HIS A 223 -4.38 25.34 -23.89
CA HIS A 223 -4.90 24.41 -24.85
C HIS A 223 -5.35 25.11 -26.14
N ASP A 224 -5.06 24.47 -27.27
CA ASP A 224 -5.41 24.92 -28.62
C ASP A 224 -6.80 24.44 -29.09
N ALA A 225 -7.55 23.78 -28.23
CA ALA A 225 -8.87 23.26 -28.51
C ALA A 225 -9.85 23.55 -27.33
N ASP A 226 -11.11 23.78 -27.64
CA ASP A 226 -12.16 24.02 -26.64
C ASP A 226 -12.68 22.74 -26.00
N VAL A 227 -12.64 21.62 -26.72
CA VAL A 227 -13.15 20.32 -26.29
C VAL A 227 -12.19 19.21 -26.71
N GLN A 228 -11.86 18.33 -25.77
CA GLN A 228 -11.11 17.09 -26.01
C GLN A 228 -12.07 15.89 -25.98
N ALA A 229 -12.20 15.18 -27.08
CA ALA A 229 -12.83 13.85 -27.10
C ALA A 229 -11.95 12.82 -26.39
N LEU A 230 -12.55 11.94 -25.61
CA LEU A 230 -11.87 10.90 -24.84
C LEU A 230 -12.27 9.52 -25.36
N ASP A 231 -11.49 9.01 -26.32
CA ASP A 231 -11.58 7.62 -26.75
C ASP A 231 -10.87 6.72 -25.73
N TRP A 232 -11.64 6.24 -24.77
CA TRP A 232 -11.09 5.45 -23.66
C TRP A 232 -10.49 4.11 -24.13
N ASP A 233 -10.96 3.52 -25.22
CA ASP A 233 -10.38 2.29 -25.74
C ASP A 233 -8.97 2.55 -26.28
N ALA A 234 -8.79 3.66 -26.98
CA ALA A 234 -7.48 4.08 -27.47
C ALA A 234 -6.56 4.58 -26.33
N ILE A 235 -7.09 5.39 -25.39
CA ILE A 235 -6.32 5.95 -24.27
C ILE A 235 -5.81 4.83 -23.35
N THR A 236 -6.60 3.80 -23.08
CA THR A 236 -6.21 2.69 -22.21
C THR A 236 -5.25 1.67 -22.83
N LEU A 237 -4.92 1.79 -24.12
CA LEU A 237 -3.78 1.08 -24.70
C LEU A 237 -2.45 1.55 -24.10
N HIS A 238 -2.39 2.78 -23.64
CA HIS A 238 -1.28 3.29 -22.83
C HIS A 238 -1.39 2.71 -21.41
N LYS A 239 -0.61 1.67 -21.11
CA LYS A 239 -0.72 0.93 -19.84
C LYS A 239 0.11 1.52 -18.71
N GLN A 240 1.23 2.16 -19.02
CA GLN A 240 2.20 2.62 -18.03
C GLN A 240 2.90 3.89 -18.51
N SER A 241 3.11 4.84 -17.62
CA SER A 241 3.89 6.05 -17.91
C SER A 241 5.33 5.71 -18.26
N THR A 242 5.91 6.49 -19.16
CA THR A 242 7.32 6.36 -19.52
C THR A 242 8.13 7.40 -18.75
N ASN A 243 8.80 6.98 -17.68
CA ASN A 243 9.64 7.87 -16.88
C ASN A 243 10.75 8.51 -17.73
N GLY A 244 10.78 9.83 -17.77
CA GLY A 244 11.95 10.60 -18.19
C GLY A 244 12.19 10.77 -19.70
N PHE A 245 11.35 10.22 -20.58
CA PHE A 245 11.48 10.45 -22.00
C PHE A 245 10.71 11.72 -22.40
N ILE A 246 11.44 12.79 -22.64
CA ILE A 246 10.96 13.91 -23.45
C ILE A 246 10.79 13.34 -24.86
N ILE A 247 9.57 13.18 -25.33
CA ILE A 247 9.32 12.88 -26.73
C ILE A 247 9.64 14.17 -27.48
N ASN A 248 10.77 14.15 -28.19
CA ASN A 248 10.88 14.99 -29.37
C ASN A 248 9.88 14.42 -30.38
N GLU A 249 9.08 15.28 -31.00
CA GLU A 249 8.11 14.92 -32.04
C GLU A 249 8.75 14.08 -33.17
N GLU A 250 10.07 14.09 -33.28
CA GLU A 250 10.87 13.34 -34.25
C GLU A 250 11.33 11.95 -33.79
N SER A 251 11.19 11.59 -32.51
CA SER A 251 11.68 10.29 -32.02
C SER A 251 10.59 9.23 -32.03
N ASN A 252 10.78 8.20 -32.86
CA ASN A 252 9.97 6.99 -32.96
C ASN A 252 9.94 6.13 -31.67
N HIS A 253 10.13 6.71 -30.48
CA HIS A 253 10.06 5.98 -29.21
C HIS A 253 8.66 5.52 -28.79
N LEU A 254 7.63 5.90 -29.55
CA LEU A 254 6.29 5.30 -29.45
C LEU A 254 6.23 3.83 -29.92
N ALA A 255 7.29 3.31 -30.50
CA ALA A 255 7.31 1.96 -31.09
C ALA A 255 7.08 0.81 -30.07
N SER A 256 7.16 1.06 -28.78
CA SER A 256 6.88 0.07 -27.73
C SER A 256 5.51 0.23 -27.06
N CYS A 257 4.73 1.25 -27.40
CA CYS A 257 3.40 1.52 -26.87
C CYS A 257 2.35 1.36 -27.99
N GLU A 258 1.30 0.59 -27.72
CA GLU A 258 0.20 0.40 -28.68
C GLU A 258 -0.68 1.66 -28.84
N ALA A 259 -0.60 2.60 -27.87
CA ALA A 259 -1.36 3.83 -27.91
C ALA A 259 -0.77 4.83 -28.92
N SER A 260 -1.65 5.54 -29.63
CA SER A 260 -1.26 6.59 -30.56
C SER A 260 -0.80 7.87 -29.86
N LEU A 261 -0.06 8.74 -30.56
CA LEU A 261 0.29 10.07 -30.05
C LEU A 261 -0.96 10.89 -29.67
N GLU A 262 -2.01 10.81 -30.48
CA GLU A 262 -3.28 11.50 -30.20
C GLU A 262 -3.90 11.04 -28.88
N SER A 263 -3.89 9.75 -28.59
CA SER A 263 -4.38 9.18 -27.33
C SER A 263 -3.55 9.65 -26.14
N HIS A 264 -2.22 9.75 -26.30
CA HIS A 264 -1.34 10.32 -25.27
C HIS A 264 -1.64 11.79 -25.01
N MET A 265 -1.86 12.57 -26.09
CA MET A 265 -2.21 13.98 -25.97
C MET A 265 -3.60 14.17 -25.33
N ALA A 266 -4.56 13.29 -25.64
CA ALA A 266 -5.87 13.32 -24.99
C ALA A 266 -5.80 13.07 -23.48
N LEU A 267 -4.99 12.08 -23.06
CA LEU A 267 -4.72 11.82 -21.63
C LEU A 267 -4.01 13.02 -20.97
N ALA A 268 -3.01 13.57 -21.64
CA ALA A 268 -2.26 14.71 -21.12
C ALA A 268 -3.14 15.96 -20.94
N ARG A 269 -4.03 16.25 -21.92
CA ARG A 269 -5.00 17.34 -21.80
C ARG A 269 -6.01 17.09 -20.70
N LEU A 270 -6.51 15.86 -20.56
CA LEU A 270 -7.36 15.48 -19.43
C LEU A 270 -6.67 15.78 -18.09
N CYS A 271 -5.45 15.31 -17.89
CA CYS A 271 -4.74 15.50 -16.62
C CYS A 271 -4.48 16.99 -16.31
N SER A 272 -4.08 17.78 -17.30
CA SER A 272 -3.88 19.22 -17.08
C SER A 272 -5.18 19.96 -16.80
N GLU A 273 -6.27 19.62 -17.47
CA GLU A 273 -7.59 20.19 -17.21
C GLU A 273 -8.11 19.79 -15.81
N LEU A 274 -7.91 18.54 -15.40
CA LEU A 274 -8.20 18.11 -14.02
C LEU A 274 -7.40 18.92 -13.01
N GLY A 275 -6.11 19.18 -13.28
CA GLY A 275 -5.27 20.03 -12.44
C GLY A 275 -5.85 21.45 -12.30
N TYR A 276 -6.24 22.05 -13.40
CA TYR A 276 -6.88 23.37 -13.40
C TYR A 276 -8.17 23.39 -12.59
N ARG A 277 -9.08 22.45 -12.83
CA ARG A 277 -10.36 22.33 -12.10
C ARG A 277 -10.20 22.06 -10.62
N ASN A 278 -9.13 21.35 -10.24
CA ASN A 278 -8.81 21.04 -8.86
C ASN A 278 -7.93 22.09 -8.18
N SER A 279 -7.72 23.26 -8.83
CA SER A 279 -6.89 24.34 -8.32
C SER A 279 -5.48 23.86 -7.95
N ALA A 280 -4.86 23.07 -8.84
CA ALA A 280 -3.53 22.55 -8.63
C ALA A 280 -2.47 23.66 -8.57
N THR A 281 -1.54 23.51 -7.65
CA THR A 281 -0.35 24.34 -7.53
C THR A 281 0.87 23.54 -7.97
N TYR A 282 1.60 24.07 -8.95
CA TYR A 282 2.72 23.38 -9.58
C TYR A 282 4.04 23.91 -9.02
N PHE A 283 4.72 23.09 -8.23
CA PHE A 283 6.06 23.36 -7.71
C PHE A 283 7.11 22.68 -8.59
N THR A 284 8.39 22.97 -8.36
CA THR A 284 9.47 22.43 -9.21
C THR A 284 9.47 20.90 -9.32
N TYR A 285 9.15 20.20 -8.24
CA TYR A 285 9.25 18.74 -8.15
C TYR A 285 7.97 18.05 -7.68
N THR A 286 6.89 18.77 -7.47
CA THR A 286 5.62 18.21 -7.03
C THR A 286 4.45 19.07 -7.51
N THR A 287 3.29 18.45 -7.60
CA THR A 287 2.01 19.11 -7.90
C THR A 287 1.05 18.80 -6.79
N GLU A 288 0.54 19.82 -6.14
CA GLU A 288 -0.46 19.72 -5.07
C GLU A 288 -1.82 20.15 -5.62
N ALA A 289 -2.87 19.46 -5.23
CA ALA A 289 -4.25 19.80 -5.62
C ALA A 289 -5.19 19.71 -4.43
N ASN A 290 -6.33 20.39 -4.55
CA ASN A 290 -7.34 20.40 -3.52
C ASN A 290 -8.30 19.21 -3.69
N ASP A 291 -8.29 18.27 -2.76
CA ASP A 291 -9.10 17.04 -2.82
C ASP A 291 -10.60 17.28 -2.68
N PHE A 292 -11.00 18.33 -1.98
CA PHE A 292 -12.41 18.73 -1.97
C PHE A 292 -12.85 19.16 -3.37
N MET A 293 -11.99 19.87 -4.11
CA MET A 293 -12.24 20.20 -5.50
C MET A 293 -12.26 18.94 -6.38
N ALA A 294 -11.41 17.96 -6.13
CA ALA A 294 -11.40 16.68 -6.84
C ALA A 294 -12.75 15.98 -6.74
N HIS A 295 -13.31 15.84 -5.54
CA HIS A 295 -14.66 15.29 -5.33
C HIS A 295 -15.74 16.06 -6.11
N ARG A 296 -15.69 17.40 -6.08
CA ARG A 296 -16.61 18.25 -6.84
C ARG A 296 -16.45 18.06 -8.35
N THR A 297 -15.20 18.04 -8.82
CA THR A 297 -14.87 17.84 -10.24
C THR A 297 -15.38 16.48 -10.73
N PHE A 298 -15.23 15.42 -9.93
CA PHE A 298 -15.79 14.11 -10.26
C PHE A 298 -17.31 14.20 -10.47
N LYS A 299 -18.05 14.78 -9.52
CA LYS A 299 -19.50 14.95 -9.63
C LYS A 299 -19.94 15.72 -10.86
N GLN A 300 -19.12 16.65 -11.34
CA GLN A 300 -19.42 17.44 -12.52
C GLN A 300 -19.11 16.71 -13.84
N LEU A 301 -18.08 15.88 -13.86
CA LEU A 301 -17.59 15.23 -15.07
C LEU A 301 -18.19 13.83 -15.29
N VAL A 302 -18.61 13.16 -14.23
CA VAL A 302 -19.09 11.76 -14.26
C VAL A 302 -20.54 11.72 -13.78
N THR A 303 -21.40 12.47 -14.48
CA THR A 303 -22.82 12.69 -14.08
C THR A 303 -23.68 11.43 -14.21
N GLU A 304 -23.28 10.46 -15.02
CA GLU A 304 -23.96 9.18 -15.22
C GLU A 304 -23.74 8.19 -14.08
N LYS A 305 -22.87 8.53 -13.13
CA LYS A 305 -22.47 7.68 -12.01
C LYS A 305 -22.81 8.32 -10.67
N GLU A 306 -23.09 7.46 -9.71
CA GLU A 306 -23.21 7.88 -8.32
C GLU A 306 -21.82 8.11 -7.73
N VAL A 307 -21.59 9.33 -7.24
CA VAL A 307 -20.39 9.69 -6.48
C VAL A 307 -20.80 9.92 -5.03
N SER A 308 -20.33 9.07 -4.12
CA SER A 308 -20.66 9.19 -2.69
C SER A 308 -20.13 10.49 -2.08
N SER A 309 -20.52 10.81 -0.86
CA SER A 309 -19.88 11.89 -0.11
C SER A 309 -18.42 11.56 0.17
N LEU A 310 -17.58 12.58 0.27
CA LEU A 310 -16.23 12.44 0.81
C LEU A 310 -16.34 12.19 2.33
N VAL A 311 -15.81 11.10 2.79
CA VAL A 311 -15.89 10.68 4.20
C VAL A 311 -14.51 10.32 4.74
N THR A 312 -14.30 10.55 6.04
CA THR A 312 -13.10 10.08 6.73
C THR A 312 -13.21 8.58 6.99
N LEU A 313 -12.10 7.87 6.77
CA LEU A 313 -11.99 6.46 7.07
C LEU A 313 -12.16 6.25 8.58
N GLY A 314 -13.18 5.48 8.95
CA GLY A 314 -13.40 5.05 10.33
C GLY A 314 -12.69 3.73 10.61
N THR A 315 -13.04 3.12 11.73
CA THR A 315 -12.54 1.80 12.14
C THR A 315 -13.32 0.64 11.53
N ASP A 316 -14.50 0.91 10.96
CA ASP A 316 -15.27 -0.10 10.22
C ASP A 316 -14.77 -0.19 8.76
N TYR A 317 -13.77 -1.02 8.58
CA TYR A 317 -13.20 -1.26 7.26
C TYR A 317 -14.14 -2.07 6.34
N SER A 318 -15.12 -2.79 6.89
CA SER A 318 -16.07 -3.57 6.09
C SER A 318 -16.93 -2.70 5.18
N THR A 319 -17.31 -1.50 5.63
CA THR A 319 -18.12 -0.56 4.85
C THR A 319 -17.42 -0.17 3.54
N LEU A 320 -16.13 0.18 3.59
CA LEU A 320 -15.37 0.47 2.37
C LEU A 320 -15.24 -0.80 1.50
N PHE A 321 -14.95 -1.95 2.12
CA PHE A 321 -14.82 -3.21 1.40
C PHE A 321 -16.08 -3.53 0.59
N GLU A 322 -17.25 -3.52 1.23
CA GLU A 322 -18.52 -3.79 0.55
C GLU A 322 -18.81 -2.77 -0.56
N ALA A 323 -18.43 -1.51 -0.37
CA ALA A 323 -18.60 -0.48 -1.39
C ALA A 323 -17.78 -0.77 -2.66
N LEU A 324 -16.61 -1.40 -2.52
CA LEU A 324 -15.77 -1.78 -3.67
C LEU A 324 -16.35 -2.94 -4.49
N LYS A 325 -17.34 -3.67 -4.01
CA LYS A 325 -18.01 -4.72 -4.79
C LYS A 325 -18.52 -4.18 -6.13
N ASN A 326 -19.23 -3.05 -6.09
CA ASN A 326 -19.84 -2.44 -7.26
C ASN A 326 -19.30 -1.04 -7.57
N GLY A 327 -18.29 -0.59 -6.85
CA GLY A 327 -17.71 0.74 -6.98
C GLY A 327 -16.20 0.72 -7.03
N ILE A 328 -15.63 1.89 -7.19
CA ILE A 328 -14.20 2.15 -7.17
C ILE A 328 -13.93 3.33 -6.23
N GLY A 329 -12.87 3.25 -5.43
CA GLY A 329 -12.55 4.23 -4.41
C GLY A 329 -11.46 5.20 -4.86
N TYR A 330 -11.73 6.50 -4.72
CA TYR A 330 -10.69 7.51 -4.63
C TYR A 330 -10.28 7.63 -3.16
N MET A 331 -9.00 7.45 -2.89
CA MET A 331 -8.43 7.50 -1.55
C MET A 331 -7.51 8.70 -1.42
N ARG A 332 -7.47 9.26 -0.21
CA ARG A 332 -6.58 10.36 0.14
C ARG A 332 -6.02 10.17 1.55
N GLY A 333 -4.71 10.35 1.72
CA GLY A 333 -4.06 10.46 3.02
C GLY A 333 -3.53 11.87 3.26
N VAL A 334 -3.71 12.40 4.45
CA VAL A 334 -3.19 13.71 4.86
C VAL A 334 -2.12 13.49 5.91
N ASP A 335 -0.93 14.02 5.65
CA ASP A 335 0.09 14.13 6.67
C ASP A 335 -0.11 15.42 7.47
N THR A 336 -0.52 15.28 8.73
CA THR A 336 -0.70 16.43 9.64
C THR A 336 0.61 17.10 10.03
N GLY A 337 1.75 16.47 9.76
CA GLY A 337 3.09 17.04 9.91
C GLY A 337 3.45 18.09 8.84
N GLY A 338 2.56 18.33 7.86
CA GLY A 338 2.73 19.33 6.82
C GLY A 338 3.57 18.90 5.63
N ALA A 339 3.79 17.60 5.44
CA ALA A 339 4.48 17.05 4.27
C ALA A 339 3.58 16.92 3.03
N GLY A 340 2.33 17.38 3.10
CA GLY A 340 1.34 17.30 2.02
C GLY A 340 0.40 16.11 2.12
N GLY A 341 -0.56 16.03 1.20
CA GLY A 341 -1.49 14.90 1.06
C GLY A 341 -1.13 14.06 -0.15
N HIS A 342 -1.55 12.80 -0.15
CA HIS A 342 -1.37 11.89 -1.27
C HIS A 342 -2.69 11.24 -1.64
N ALA A 343 -2.92 11.06 -2.95
CA ALA A 343 -4.11 10.41 -3.48
C ALA A 343 -3.75 9.14 -4.24
N TRP A 344 -4.60 8.12 -4.12
CA TRP A 344 -4.46 6.84 -4.83
C TRP A 344 -5.84 6.21 -5.08
N VAL A 345 -5.87 5.08 -5.76
CA VAL A 345 -7.10 4.36 -6.08
C VAL A 345 -7.20 3.08 -5.26
N ALA A 346 -8.39 2.80 -4.72
CA ALA A 346 -8.77 1.49 -4.21
C ALA A 346 -9.73 0.85 -5.21
N ASP A 347 -9.30 -0.20 -5.90
CA ASP A 347 -9.99 -0.73 -7.06
C ASP A 347 -10.32 -2.23 -7.00
N GLY A 348 -10.00 -2.87 -5.88
CA GLY A 348 -10.31 -4.26 -5.60
C GLY A 348 -10.17 -4.56 -4.12
N GLY A 349 -10.47 -5.78 -3.71
CA GLY A 349 -10.33 -6.14 -2.31
C GLY A 349 -10.50 -7.63 -2.05
N ARG A 350 -9.95 -8.08 -0.93
CA ARG A 350 -10.07 -9.45 -0.44
C ARG A 350 -10.43 -9.49 1.04
N ARG A 351 -11.43 -10.29 1.37
CA ARG A 351 -11.72 -10.66 2.75
C ARG A 351 -11.03 -11.98 3.05
N VAL A 352 -10.06 -11.93 3.96
CA VAL A 352 -9.16 -13.04 4.28
C VAL A 352 -9.45 -13.53 5.68
N GLY A 353 -9.76 -14.84 5.82
CA GLY A 353 -9.77 -15.52 7.10
C GLY A 353 -8.36 -15.91 7.51
N LYS A 354 -8.06 -15.80 8.79
CA LYS A 354 -6.81 -16.25 9.42
C LYS A 354 -7.15 -17.10 10.63
N ILE A 355 -6.74 -18.36 10.63
CA ILE A 355 -6.78 -19.23 11.80
C ILE A 355 -5.43 -19.14 12.47
N VAL A 356 -5.42 -18.83 13.76
CA VAL A 356 -4.25 -18.83 14.62
C VAL A 356 -4.38 -19.97 15.61
N THR A 357 -3.47 -20.94 15.51
CA THR A 357 -3.37 -22.07 16.44
C THR A 357 -2.27 -21.76 17.45
N VAL A 358 -2.61 -21.81 18.73
CA VAL A 358 -1.68 -21.60 19.84
C VAL A 358 -1.49 -22.89 20.59
N SER A 359 -0.23 -23.32 20.74
CA SER A 359 0.17 -24.50 21.50
C SER A 359 1.35 -24.17 22.43
N GLY A 360 1.64 -25.01 23.39
CA GLY A 360 2.78 -24.88 24.30
C GLY A 360 2.39 -24.74 25.79
N PRO A 361 3.30 -24.22 26.65
CA PRO A 361 3.13 -24.30 28.11
C PRO A 361 1.82 -23.72 28.65
N GLY A 362 1.28 -22.67 28.00
CA GLY A 362 0.00 -22.06 28.39
C GLY A 362 -1.24 -22.86 27.99
N THR A 363 -1.06 -23.96 27.24
CA THR A 363 -2.16 -24.83 26.80
C THR A 363 -2.08 -26.24 27.43
N ILE A 364 -1.18 -26.47 28.38
CA ILE A 364 -0.99 -27.75 29.07
C ILE A 364 -1.83 -27.75 30.35
N ASP A 365 -2.68 -28.79 30.51
CA ASP A 365 -3.47 -28.99 31.71
C ASP A 365 -2.64 -29.53 32.90
N ALA A 366 -3.28 -29.68 34.06
CA ALA A 366 -2.62 -30.17 35.28
C ALA A 366 -2.09 -31.63 35.15
N GLU A 367 -2.63 -32.39 34.21
CA GLU A 367 -2.26 -33.77 33.89
C GLU A 367 -1.12 -33.82 32.85
N GLY A 368 -0.63 -32.67 32.36
CA GLY A 368 0.45 -32.56 31.40
C GLY A 368 0.01 -32.79 29.94
N LYS A 369 -1.29 -32.78 29.67
CA LYS A 369 -1.82 -32.92 28.32
C LYS A 369 -1.97 -31.56 27.67
N GLU A 370 -1.47 -31.44 26.43
CA GLU A 370 -1.57 -30.24 25.64
C GLU A 370 -2.97 -30.11 25.01
N HIS A 371 -3.56 -28.93 25.13
CA HIS A 371 -4.85 -28.54 24.56
C HIS A 371 -4.65 -27.30 23.68
N PRO A 372 -4.12 -27.44 22.44
CA PRO A 372 -4.04 -26.34 21.51
C PRO A 372 -5.42 -25.72 21.29
N TYR A 373 -5.47 -24.41 21.15
CA TYR A 373 -6.71 -23.74 20.81
C TYR A 373 -6.55 -22.87 19.58
N GLU A 374 -7.66 -22.71 18.86
CA GLU A 374 -7.71 -21.96 17.62
C GLU A 374 -8.55 -20.70 17.80
N ARG A 375 -8.17 -19.66 17.06
CA ARG A 375 -8.91 -18.42 16.94
C ARG A 375 -9.01 -18.03 15.49
N ASP A 376 -10.23 -17.67 15.11
CA ASP A 376 -10.54 -17.17 13.78
C ASP A 376 -10.51 -15.64 13.77
N TYR A 377 -9.83 -15.08 12.79
CA TYR A 377 -9.80 -13.66 12.52
C TYR A 377 -10.18 -13.39 11.07
N THR A 378 -10.76 -12.22 10.84
CA THR A 378 -11.06 -11.74 9.49
C THR A 378 -10.35 -10.42 9.26
N THR A 379 -9.62 -10.32 8.16
CA THR A 379 -8.91 -9.11 7.75
C THR A 379 -9.34 -8.72 6.34
N TYR A 380 -9.52 -7.41 6.12
CA TYR A 380 -9.85 -6.85 4.82
C TYR A 380 -8.58 -6.29 4.19
N TYR A 381 -8.26 -6.76 2.99
CA TYR A 381 -7.19 -6.25 2.15
C TYR A 381 -7.79 -5.51 0.97
N TYR A 382 -7.25 -4.34 0.68
CA TYR A 382 -7.68 -3.47 -0.41
C TYR A 382 -6.59 -3.43 -1.46
N HIS A 383 -6.97 -3.64 -2.72
CA HIS A 383 -6.02 -3.43 -3.80
C HIS A 383 -5.86 -1.94 -4.05
N PHE A 384 -4.62 -1.46 -3.98
CA PHE A 384 -4.24 -0.08 -4.24
C PHE A 384 -3.45 0.05 -5.53
N ASN A 385 -3.88 1.00 -6.35
CA ASN A 385 -3.07 1.54 -7.43
C ASN A 385 -2.55 2.91 -6.99
N TRP A 386 -1.26 2.99 -6.73
CA TRP A 386 -0.64 4.18 -6.13
C TRP A 386 -0.44 5.33 -7.11
N GLY A 387 -0.67 5.13 -8.42
CA GLY A 387 -0.43 6.15 -9.45
C GLY A 387 1.06 6.41 -9.68
N TRP A 388 1.88 5.37 -9.57
CA TRP A 388 3.35 5.45 -9.70
C TRP A 388 3.88 4.38 -10.65
N ASN A 389 3.42 4.43 -11.92
CA ASN A 389 3.81 3.50 -12.99
C ASN A 389 3.54 2.01 -12.67
N GLY A 390 2.64 1.73 -11.77
CA GLY A 390 2.34 0.38 -11.30
C GLY A 390 3.29 -0.15 -10.24
N SER A 391 4.33 0.60 -9.89
CA SER A 391 5.24 0.23 -8.80
C SER A 391 4.47 0.10 -7.50
N ASP A 392 4.79 -0.97 -6.77
CA ASP A 392 4.26 -1.27 -5.44
C ASP A 392 2.73 -1.45 -5.37
N ASN A 393 2.03 -1.57 -6.51
CA ASN A 393 0.60 -1.89 -6.52
C ASN A 393 0.36 -3.27 -5.90
N GLY A 394 -0.73 -3.44 -5.17
CA GLY A 394 -1.03 -4.70 -4.49
C GLY A 394 -2.13 -4.58 -3.46
N TYR A 395 -2.22 -5.58 -2.59
CA TYR A 395 -3.23 -5.67 -1.54
C TYR A 395 -2.66 -5.26 -0.18
N PHE A 396 -3.34 -4.37 0.51
CA PHE A 396 -2.87 -3.75 1.75
C PHE A 396 -3.97 -3.69 2.82
N VAL A 397 -3.58 -3.79 4.09
CA VAL A 397 -4.50 -3.59 5.21
C VAL A 397 -4.68 -2.11 5.54
N MET A 398 -5.91 -1.69 5.80
CA MET A 398 -6.24 -0.31 6.19
C MET A 398 -5.88 0.02 7.64
N GLY A 399 -5.80 -0.99 8.50
CA GLY A 399 -5.57 -0.80 9.92
C GLY A 399 -4.27 -0.09 10.27
N VAL A 400 -3.33 -0.02 9.35
CA VAL A 400 -2.08 0.72 9.52
C VAL A 400 -2.29 2.24 9.61
N PHE A 401 -3.38 2.76 9.06
CA PHE A 401 -3.70 4.18 9.11
C PHE A 401 -4.34 4.63 10.43
N ASP A 402 -4.78 3.68 11.28
CA ASP A 402 -5.34 3.99 12.60
C ASP A 402 -4.33 3.64 13.71
N THR A 403 -3.44 4.56 13.99
CA THR A 403 -2.46 4.41 15.07
C THR A 403 -3.02 4.77 16.44
N SER A 404 -4.20 5.40 16.53
CA SER A 404 -4.77 5.92 17.78
C SER A 404 -5.59 4.89 18.54
N LYS A 405 -6.12 3.87 17.87
CA LYS A 405 -7.07 2.90 18.43
C LYS A 405 -6.55 1.47 18.31
N GLY A 406 -5.57 1.14 19.14
CA GLY A 406 -4.93 -0.17 19.17
C GLY A 406 -5.83 -1.36 19.45
N GLU A 407 -7.05 -1.17 19.91
CA GLU A 407 -7.89 -2.24 20.45
C GLU A 407 -8.97 -2.75 19.48
N GLU A 408 -9.31 -2.01 18.43
CA GLU A 408 -10.44 -2.34 17.55
C GLU A 408 -10.05 -2.98 16.21
N ASN A 409 -8.76 -3.15 15.92
CA ASN A 409 -8.34 -3.81 14.69
C ASN A 409 -8.52 -5.33 14.83
N PRO A 410 -9.35 -5.99 14.01
CA PRO A 410 -9.62 -7.43 14.12
C PRO A 410 -8.40 -8.34 13.97
N GLY A 411 -7.26 -7.84 13.50
CA GLY A 411 -5.98 -8.57 13.50
C GLY A 411 -5.09 -8.27 14.71
N ARG A 412 -5.54 -7.44 15.64
CA ARG A 412 -4.72 -7.03 16.79
C ARG A 412 -4.97 -7.91 18.01
N ILE A 413 -3.91 -8.46 18.54
CA ILE A 413 -3.94 -9.13 19.83
C ILE A 413 -3.88 -8.05 20.91
N SER A 414 -4.92 -7.94 21.76
CA SER A 414 -5.11 -6.87 22.76
C SER A 414 -3.92 -6.69 23.70
N HIS A 415 -3.59 -5.44 24.00
CA HIS A 415 -2.50 -5.07 24.90
C HIS A 415 -2.98 -4.28 26.12
N ASN A 416 -2.66 -4.77 27.29
CA ASN A 416 -2.63 -4.01 28.53
C ASN A 416 -1.22 -3.37 28.72
N ALA A 417 -0.75 -2.57 27.79
CA ALA A 417 0.48 -1.81 28.01
C ALA A 417 0.16 -0.33 28.26
N PRO A 418 0.74 0.29 29.29
CA PRO A 418 0.61 1.73 29.48
C PRO A 418 1.20 2.42 28.27
N SER A 419 0.38 3.23 27.62
CA SER A 419 0.75 4.05 26.47
C SER A 419 1.97 4.91 26.79
N ARG A 420 3.17 4.44 26.45
CA ARG A 420 4.27 5.36 26.25
C ARG A 420 4.08 5.95 24.84
N ARG A 421 3.35 7.06 24.81
CA ARG A 421 3.33 7.96 23.65
C ARG A 421 4.78 8.28 23.31
N ALA A 422 5.32 7.66 22.28
CA ALA A 422 6.31 8.35 21.50
C ALA A 422 5.60 9.61 20.97
N ASN A 423 6.20 10.78 21.12
CA ASN A 423 5.67 12.07 20.70
C ASN A 423 5.63 12.16 19.15
N TYR A 424 4.85 11.31 18.51
CA TYR A 424 4.51 11.39 17.10
C TYR A 424 3.01 11.66 17.04
N ASP A 425 2.69 12.94 16.97
CA ASP A 425 1.33 13.45 16.81
C ASP A 425 0.91 13.28 15.34
N TYR A 426 0.83 12.02 14.87
CA TYR A 426 0.31 11.68 13.54
C TYR A 426 -1.18 11.38 13.68
N SER A 427 -2.00 12.41 13.66
CA SER A 427 -3.40 12.28 13.35
C SER A 427 -3.54 12.16 11.83
N ASN A 428 -3.15 11.01 11.29
CA ASN A 428 -3.22 10.74 9.85
C ASN A 428 -4.68 10.52 9.49
N GLU A 429 -5.27 11.47 8.80
CA GLU A 429 -6.64 11.38 8.31
C GLU A 429 -6.63 10.79 6.91
N VAL A 430 -7.20 9.60 6.75
CA VAL A 430 -7.49 9.03 5.44
C VAL A 430 -8.95 9.33 5.12
N GLN A 431 -9.18 9.90 3.95
CA GLN A 431 -10.52 10.17 3.43
C GLN A 431 -10.73 9.42 2.11
N TYR A 432 -11.99 9.16 1.78
CA TYR A 432 -12.34 8.52 0.52
C TYR A 432 -13.73 8.91 0.04
N PHE A 433 -13.97 8.71 -1.25
CA PHE A 433 -15.30 8.61 -1.84
C PHE A 433 -15.35 7.46 -2.84
N ILE A 434 -16.54 6.95 -3.07
CA ILE A 434 -16.79 5.82 -3.98
C ILE A 434 -17.55 6.34 -5.21
N VAL A 435 -17.16 5.82 -6.38
CA VAL A 435 -17.88 6.02 -7.65
C VAL A 435 -18.48 4.68 -8.08
N LYS A 436 -19.80 4.65 -8.36
CA LYS A 436 -20.56 3.46 -8.74
C LYS A 436 -21.19 3.59 -10.12
#